data_c7ea3f87fc5179b3991b86e7a91ef1b3
#
_entry.id   c7ea3f87fc5179b3991b86e7a91ef1b3
#
_cell.length_a   1.000
_cell.length_b   1.000
_cell.length_c   1.000
_cell.angle_alpha   90.00
_cell.angle_beta   90.00
_cell.angle_gamma   90.00
#
_symmetry.space_group_name_H-M   'P 1'
#
loop_
_entity.id
_entity.type
_entity.pdbx_description
1 polymer ?
#
loop_
_entity_poly.entity_id
_entity_poly.type
_entity_poly.pdbx_seq_one_letter_code
_entity_poly.pdbx_strand_id
1 'polypeptide(L)'
;RALRLRRGVTQEAMAEHFRITPQAVSKWECGTSVPDIAMLPELSAYFGVSIDELFALSDEIRMERIQNMIWDVRFLNPADVENERQFLLEKARREPNNADPHCMLAQLELHLAKEHSIRAEEYAQEIIARNGADIGCVYLARAMGGDRVDPRHNTHNALITHYKDCLAKHPEEIGV
;
A
#
# COMPACT_ATOMS: atom_id res chain seq x y z
N ARG A 1 10.95 -19.63 -17.04
CA ARG A 1 10.44 -20.54 -18.11
C ARG A 1 9.01 -20.20 -18.48
N ALA A 2 8.08 -20.11 -17.54
CA ALA A 2 6.65 -19.83 -17.80
C ALA A 2 6.44 -18.56 -18.64
N LEU A 3 7.11 -17.45 -18.30
CA LEU A 3 7.02 -16.17 -19.02
C LEU A 3 7.46 -16.30 -20.47
N ARG A 4 8.57 -17.00 -20.74
CA ARG A 4 9.06 -17.23 -22.10
C ARG A 4 8.07 -18.05 -22.94
N LEU A 5 7.54 -19.13 -22.35
CA LEU A 5 6.54 -19.96 -23.03
C LEU A 5 5.25 -19.18 -23.33
N ARG A 6 4.78 -18.37 -22.37
CA ARG A 6 3.61 -17.50 -22.56
C ARG A 6 3.82 -16.48 -23.70
N ARG A 7 5.06 -16.02 -23.89
CA ARG A 7 5.42 -15.13 -24.99
C ARG A 7 5.67 -15.87 -26.30
N GLY A 8 5.74 -17.20 -26.30
CA GLY A 8 5.94 -18.03 -27.51
C GLY A 8 7.34 -17.97 -28.10
N VAL A 9 8.37 -17.60 -27.30
CA VAL A 9 9.75 -17.50 -27.78
C VAL A 9 10.60 -18.69 -27.35
N THR A 10 11.62 -19.03 -28.16
CA THR A 10 12.58 -20.11 -27.82
C THR A 10 13.69 -19.62 -26.90
N GLN A 11 14.47 -20.54 -26.31
CA GLN A 11 15.64 -20.18 -25.50
C GLN A 11 16.69 -19.47 -26.35
N GLU A 12 16.85 -19.87 -27.60
CA GLU A 12 17.76 -19.27 -28.57
C GLU A 12 17.35 -17.83 -28.89
N ALA A 13 16.09 -17.59 -29.22
CA ALA A 13 15.58 -16.25 -29.53
C ALA A 13 15.69 -15.30 -28.32
N MET A 14 15.44 -15.80 -27.12
CA MET A 14 15.65 -15.04 -25.89
C MET A 14 17.14 -14.74 -25.67
N ALA A 15 18.02 -15.74 -25.85
CA ALA A 15 19.45 -15.59 -25.70
C ALA A 15 20.04 -14.55 -26.69
N GLU A 16 19.59 -14.57 -27.94
CA GLU A 16 19.97 -13.61 -28.96
C GLU A 16 19.57 -12.18 -28.56
N HIS A 17 18.33 -11.98 -28.09
CA HIS A 17 17.82 -10.67 -27.66
C HIS A 17 18.69 -10.07 -26.55
N PHE A 18 19.06 -10.87 -25.53
CA PHE A 18 19.85 -10.43 -24.40
C PHE A 18 21.37 -10.52 -24.61
N ARG A 19 21.82 -10.94 -25.80
CA ARG A 19 23.25 -11.15 -26.14
C ARG A 19 23.97 -12.08 -25.17
N ILE A 20 23.30 -13.16 -24.78
CA ILE A 20 23.82 -14.22 -23.91
C ILE A 20 23.78 -15.57 -24.64
N THR A 21 24.21 -16.61 -23.98
CA THR A 21 24.17 -17.97 -24.57
C THR A 21 22.83 -18.67 -24.25
N PRO A 22 22.32 -19.54 -25.16
CA PRO A 22 21.16 -20.37 -24.85
C PRO A 22 21.34 -21.24 -23.61
N GLN A 23 22.58 -21.66 -23.34
CA GLN A 23 22.94 -22.41 -22.12
C GLN A 23 22.73 -21.58 -20.85
N ALA A 24 22.96 -20.27 -20.87
CA ALA A 24 22.67 -19.38 -19.74
C ALA A 24 21.17 -19.35 -19.46
N VAL A 25 20.35 -19.15 -20.50
CA VAL A 25 18.88 -19.19 -20.39
C VAL A 25 18.41 -20.53 -19.83
N SER A 26 18.95 -21.63 -20.35
CA SER A 26 18.65 -22.98 -19.87
C SER A 26 18.98 -23.16 -18.39
N LYS A 27 20.15 -22.69 -17.95
CA LYS A 27 20.56 -22.74 -16.54
C LYS A 27 19.61 -21.94 -15.63
N TRP A 28 19.17 -20.78 -16.06
CA TRP A 28 18.18 -19.97 -15.32
C TRP A 28 16.84 -20.72 -15.19
N GLU A 29 16.39 -21.34 -16.29
CA GLU A 29 15.12 -22.08 -16.31
C GLU A 29 15.16 -23.40 -15.51
N CYS A 30 16.34 -23.96 -15.30
CA CYS A 30 16.57 -25.13 -14.47
C CYS A 30 16.92 -24.78 -13.01
N GLY A 31 17.05 -23.48 -12.67
CA GLY A 31 17.41 -23.04 -11.31
C GLY A 31 18.86 -23.29 -10.92
N THR A 32 19.76 -23.67 -11.88
CA THR A 32 21.18 -23.91 -11.62
C THR A 32 22.02 -22.62 -11.62
N SER A 33 21.48 -21.53 -12.13
CA SER A 33 22.01 -20.16 -12.00
C SER A 33 20.87 -19.15 -12.06
N VAL A 34 21.16 -17.93 -11.65
CA VAL A 34 20.24 -16.79 -11.75
C VAL A 34 20.78 -15.75 -12.75
N PRO A 35 19.91 -14.92 -13.35
CA PRO A 35 20.36 -13.77 -14.13
C PRO A 35 21.17 -12.80 -13.28
N ASP A 36 22.07 -12.05 -13.94
CA ASP A 36 22.72 -10.92 -13.29
C ASP A 36 21.67 -9.88 -12.86
N ILE A 37 21.89 -9.29 -11.70
CA ILE A 37 20.98 -8.29 -11.13
C ILE A 37 20.78 -7.09 -12.07
N ALA A 38 21.84 -6.73 -12.82
CA ALA A 38 21.81 -5.66 -13.81
C ALA A 38 20.88 -5.98 -15.01
N MET A 39 20.57 -7.25 -15.27
CA MET A 39 19.68 -7.66 -16.34
C MET A 39 18.19 -7.66 -15.94
N LEU A 40 17.89 -7.57 -14.65
CA LEU A 40 16.52 -7.67 -14.17
C LEU A 40 15.58 -6.60 -14.73
N PRO A 41 15.96 -5.31 -14.83
CA PRO A 41 15.11 -4.30 -15.45
C PRO A 41 14.79 -4.61 -16.92
N GLU A 42 15.78 -5.10 -17.69
CA GLU A 42 15.61 -5.43 -19.10
C GLU A 42 14.72 -6.67 -19.28
N LEU A 43 14.90 -7.70 -18.42
CA LEU A 43 14.04 -8.88 -18.40
C LEU A 43 12.60 -8.53 -18.01
N SER A 44 12.42 -7.67 -17.01
CA SER A 44 11.12 -7.15 -16.60
C SER A 44 10.40 -6.43 -17.74
N ALA A 45 11.09 -5.50 -18.40
CA ALA A 45 10.56 -4.79 -19.56
C ALA A 45 10.26 -5.74 -20.75
N TYR A 46 11.15 -6.70 -21.02
CA TYR A 46 10.98 -7.66 -22.09
C TYR A 46 9.75 -8.54 -21.90
N PHE A 47 9.49 -9.02 -20.68
CA PHE A 47 8.33 -9.85 -20.40
C PHE A 47 7.07 -9.05 -20.05
N GLY A 48 7.16 -7.74 -19.81
CA GLY A 48 6.06 -6.89 -19.41
C GLY A 48 5.54 -7.26 -18.02
N VAL A 49 6.41 -7.64 -17.10
CA VAL A 49 6.13 -8.07 -15.74
C VAL A 49 6.98 -7.30 -14.74
N SER A 50 6.54 -7.19 -13.50
CA SER A 50 7.37 -6.62 -12.43
C SER A 50 8.58 -7.52 -12.12
N ILE A 51 9.60 -6.98 -11.45
CA ILE A 51 10.75 -7.76 -10.98
C ILE A 51 10.29 -8.84 -10.00
N ASP A 52 9.31 -8.57 -9.17
CA ASP A 52 8.72 -9.53 -8.24
C ASP A 52 8.06 -10.72 -8.97
N GLU A 53 7.31 -10.45 -10.04
CA GLU A 53 6.74 -11.50 -10.88
C GLU A 53 7.81 -12.29 -11.64
N LEU A 54 8.92 -11.63 -12.00
CA LEU A 54 10.05 -12.28 -12.65
C LEU A 54 10.70 -13.35 -11.75
N PHE A 55 10.81 -13.06 -10.45
CA PHE A 55 11.32 -14.00 -9.44
C PHE A 55 10.29 -15.05 -9.03
N ALA A 56 9.05 -14.96 -9.52
CA ALA A 56 7.97 -15.83 -9.07
C ALA A 56 7.96 -15.97 -7.55
N LEU A 57 8.02 -14.81 -6.87
CA LEU A 57 7.92 -14.80 -5.41
C LEU A 57 6.71 -15.62 -5.03
N SER A 58 6.88 -16.57 -4.13
CA SER A 58 5.75 -17.34 -3.65
C SER A 58 4.70 -16.39 -3.06
N ASP A 59 3.44 -16.76 -3.14
CA ASP A 59 2.35 -15.97 -2.56
C ASP A 59 2.62 -15.65 -1.08
N GLU A 60 3.31 -16.55 -0.36
CA GLU A 60 3.69 -16.40 1.04
C GLU A 60 4.67 -15.23 1.23
N ILE A 61 5.73 -15.17 0.43
CA ILE A 61 6.72 -14.08 0.51
C ILE A 61 6.06 -12.75 0.14
N ARG A 62 5.15 -12.74 -0.85
CA ARG A 62 4.41 -11.54 -1.22
C ARG A 62 3.46 -11.09 -0.10
N MET A 63 2.78 -12.03 0.56
CA MET A 63 1.94 -11.75 1.74
C MET A 63 2.75 -11.14 2.88
N GLU A 64 3.92 -11.71 3.20
CA GLU A 64 4.84 -11.17 4.21
C GLU A 64 5.32 -9.75 3.85
N ARG A 65 5.66 -9.50 2.59
CA ARG A 65 6.02 -8.16 2.11
C ARG A 65 4.89 -7.15 2.28
N ILE A 66 3.65 -7.53 1.96
CA ILE A 66 2.47 -6.67 2.15
C ILE A 66 2.28 -6.36 3.65
N GLN A 67 2.44 -7.36 4.50
CA GLN A 67 2.32 -7.18 5.95
C GLN A 67 3.37 -6.19 6.47
N ASN A 68 4.63 -6.34 6.08
CA ASN A 68 5.70 -5.42 6.45
C ASN A 68 5.44 -4.00 5.91
N MET A 69 4.96 -3.87 4.67
CA MET A 69 4.57 -2.59 4.09
C MET A 69 3.49 -1.88 4.93
N ILE A 70 2.46 -2.59 5.37
CA ILE A 70 1.39 -2.04 6.20
C ILE A 70 1.90 -1.61 7.59
N TRP A 71 2.88 -2.31 8.15
CA TRP A 71 3.34 -2.07 9.52
C TRP A 71 4.46 -1.04 9.62
N ASP A 72 5.37 -1.02 8.65
CA ASP A 72 6.61 -0.22 8.72
C ASP A 72 6.48 1.14 8.02
N VAL A 73 5.51 1.32 7.13
CA VAL A 73 5.38 2.54 6.32
C VAL A 73 4.20 3.37 6.81
N ARG A 74 4.45 4.64 7.14
CA ARG A 74 3.41 5.56 7.61
C ARG A 74 2.41 5.95 6.50
N PHE A 75 2.92 6.18 5.28
CA PHE A 75 2.12 6.53 4.11
C PHE A 75 2.49 5.61 2.96
N LEU A 76 1.50 4.90 2.44
CA LEU A 76 1.69 3.96 1.35
C LEU A 76 1.64 4.65 -0.02
N ASN A 77 2.43 4.14 -0.97
CA ASN A 77 2.35 4.57 -2.36
C ASN A 77 1.02 4.05 -2.97
N PRO A 78 0.15 4.92 -3.54
CA PRO A 78 -1.12 4.49 -4.12
C PRO A 78 -1.00 3.42 -5.21
N ALA A 79 0.06 3.46 -6.02
CA ALA A 79 0.28 2.48 -7.08
C ALA A 79 0.60 1.09 -6.51
N ASP A 80 1.41 1.03 -5.45
CA ASP A 80 1.74 -0.22 -4.77
C ASP A 80 0.51 -0.77 -4.05
N VAL A 81 -0.28 0.10 -3.39
CA VAL A 81 -1.54 -0.28 -2.73
C VAL A 81 -2.49 -0.97 -3.71
N GLU A 82 -2.71 -0.37 -4.88
CA GLU A 82 -3.64 -0.96 -5.85
C GLU A 82 -3.14 -2.29 -6.41
N ASN A 83 -1.84 -2.40 -6.68
CA ASN A 83 -1.23 -3.64 -7.15
C ASN A 83 -1.36 -4.77 -6.12
N GLU A 84 -1.09 -4.48 -4.84
CA GLU A 84 -1.21 -5.48 -3.78
C GLU A 84 -2.68 -5.81 -3.44
N ARG A 85 -3.58 -4.83 -3.53
CA ARG A 85 -5.02 -5.07 -3.40
C ARG A 85 -5.53 -6.05 -4.45
N GLN A 86 -5.15 -5.88 -5.71
CA GLN A 86 -5.55 -6.77 -6.80
C GLN A 86 -5.01 -8.19 -6.59
N PHE A 87 -3.76 -8.32 -6.17
CA PHE A 87 -3.18 -9.62 -5.83
C PHE A 87 -3.97 -10.32 -4.70
N LEU A 88 -4.28 -9.62 -3.62
CA LEU A 88 -5.02 -10.18 -2.48
C LEU A 88 -6.43 -10.61 -2.89
N LEU A 89 -7.12 -9.80 -3.70
CA LEU A 89 -8.45 -10.15 -4.23
C LEU A 89 -8.40 -11.40 -5.12
N GLU A 90 -7.38 -11.52 -5.97
CA GLU A 90 -7.21 -12.69 -6.82
C GLU A 90 -6.87 -13.94 -6.00
N LYS A 91 -5.98 -13.82 -5.01
CA LYS A 91 -5.66 -14.90 -4.08
C LYS A 91 -6.89 -15.37 -3.30
N ALA A 92 -7.71 -14.44 -2.80
CA ALA A 92 -8.96 -14.75 -2.12
C ALA A 92 -9.95 -15.53 -3.00
N ARG A 93 -10.01 -15.21 -4.30
CA ARG A 93 -10.85 -15.97 -5.27
C ARG A 93 -10.31 -17.37 -5.54
N ARG A 94 -8.99 -17.53 -5.60
CA ARG A 94 -8.34 -18.84 -5.83
C ARG A 94 -8.43 -19.76 -4.62
N GLU A 95 -8.47 -19.18 -3.41
CA GLU A 95 -8.42 -19.89 -2.14
C GLU A 95 -9.61 -19.51 -1.23
N PRO A 96 -10.85 -19.87 -1.57
CA PRO A 96 -12.04 -19.38 -0.87
C PRO A 96 -12.15 -19.81 0.60
N ASN A 97 -11.43 -20.86 0.99
CA ASN A 97 -11.40 -21.36 2.38
C ASN A 97 -10.24 -20.76 3.19
N ASN A 98 -9.36 -19.96 2.58
CA ASN A 98 -8.28 -19.29 3.25
C ASN A 98 -8.72 -17.86 3.64
N ALA A 99 -8.73 -17.56 4.93
CA ALA A 99 -9.12 -16.25 5.44
C ALA A 99 -7.99 -15.19 5.34
N ASP A 100 -6.72 -15.60 5.19
CA ASP A 100 -5.56 -14.71 5.26
C ASP A 100 -5.61 -13.55 4.25
N PRO A 101 -5.97 -13.76 2.96
CA PRO A 101 -6.06 -12.66 2.02
C PRO A 101 -7.12 -11.61 2.43
N HIS A 102 -8.25 -12.04 2.99
CA HIS A 102 -9.30 -11.11 3.47
C HIS A 102 -8.86 -10.37 4.73
N CYS A 103 -8.15 -11.04 5.64
CA CYS A 103 -7.57 -10.40 6.82
C CYS A 103 -6.56 -9.31 6.41
N MET A 104 -5.73 -9.61 5.42
CA MET A 104 -4.73 -8.65 4.91
C MET A 104 -5.40 -7.46 4.20
N LEU A 105 -6.47 -7.72 3.41
CA LEU A 105 -7.28 -6.64 2.80
C LEU A 105 -7.88 -5.74 3.88
N ALA A 106 -8.44 -6.31 4.93
CA ALA A 106 -8.99 -5.53 6.04
C ALA A 106 -7.92 -4.67 6.73
N GLN A 107 -6.72 -5.23 6.96
CA GLN A 107 -5.60 -4.49 7.54
C GLN A 107 -5.15 -3.35 6.64
N LEU A 108 -5.05 -3.58 5.33
CA LEU A 108 -4.70 -2.57 4.33
C LEU A 108 -5.70 -1.41 4.34
N GLU A 109 -7.00 -1.70 4.32
CA GLU A 109 -8.04 -0.67 4.35
C GLU A 109 -8.06 0.12 5.67
N LEU A 110 -7.81 -0.55 6.81
CA LEU A 110 -7.68 0.11 8.11
C LEU A 110 -6.46 1.04 8.15
N HIS A 111 -5.34 0.62 7.56
CA HIS A 111 -4.15 1.46 7.46
C HIS A 111 -4.42 2.71 6.59
N LEU A 112 -5.04 2.54 5.43
CA LEU A 112 -5.42 3.65 4.55
C LEU A 112 -6.41 4.62 5.21
N ALA A 113 -7.38 4.11 5.95
CA ALA A 113 -8.31 4.94 6.71
C ALA A 113 -7.58 5.80 7.76
N LYS A 114 -6.56 5.23 8.41
CA LYS A 114 -5.70 5.98 9.34
C LYS A 114 -4.86 7.03 8.63
N GLU A 115 -4.27 6.71 7.48
CA GLU A 115 -3.54 7.68 6.66
C GLU A 115 -4.42 8.86 6.26
N HIS A 116 -5.66 8.60 5.81
CA HIS A 116 -6.61 9.64 5.45
C HIS A 116 -6.99 10.51 6.65
N SER A 117 -7.16 9.91 7.84
CA SER A 117 -7.39 10.66 9.08
C SER A 117 -6.22 11.60 9.40
N ILE A 118 -4.98 11.12 9.29
CA ILE A 118 -3.79 11.94 9.53
C ILE A 118 -3.71 13.11 8.55
N ARG A 119 -3.93 12.86 7.26
CA ARG A 119 -3.94 13.93 6.25
C ARG A 119 -5.06 14.95 6.49
N ALA A 120 -6.24 14.49 6.87
CA ALA A 120 -7.35 15.38 7.21
C ALA A 120 -7.02 16.24 8.43
N GLU A 121 -6.35 15.69 9.43
CA GLU A 121 -5.86 16.44 10.59
C GLU A 121 -4.82 17.51 10.17
N GLU A 122 -3.85 17.16 9.33
CA GLU A 122 -2.85 18.09 8.82
C GLU A 122 -3.50 19.26 8.08
N TYR A 123 -4.46 19.00 7.18
CA TYR A 123 -5.22 20.07 6.49
C TYR A 123 -6.06 20.92 7.44
N ALA A 124 -6.69 20.31 8.44
CA ALA A 124 -7.45 21.04 9.44
C ALA A 124 -6.56 21.98 10.25
N GLN A 125 -5.37 21.54 10.64
CA GLN A 125 -4.37 22.38 11.32
C GLN A 125 -3.89 23.53 10.44
N GLU A 126 -3.71 23.31 9.13
CA GLU A 126 -3.39 24.40 8.20
C GLU A 126 -4.50 25.45 8.11
N ILE A 127 -5.78 25.04 8.10
CA ILE A 127 -6.91 25.96 8.09
C ILE A 127 -6.90 26.81 9.37
N ILE A 128 -6.73 26.18 10.53
CA ILE A 128 -6.67 26.88 11.82
C ILE A 128 -5.53 27.90 11.82
N ALA A 129 -4.36 27.54 11.30
CA ALA A 129 -3.21 28.42 11.25
C ALA A 129 -3.38 29.63 10.34
N ARG A 130 -4.18 29.50 9.26
CA ARG A 130 -4.39 30.56 8.25
C ARG A 130 -5.58 31.44 8.53
N ASN A 131 -6.69 30.86 8.96
CA ASN A 131 -8.00 31.50 8.99
C ASN A 131 -8.66 31.59 10.38
N GLY A 132 -7.96 31.14 11.45
CA GLY A 132 -8.54 31.02 12.78
C GLY A 132 -9.25 29.69 13.02
N ALA A 133 -9.83 29.53 14.22
CA ALA A 133 -10.21 28.22 14.76
C ALA A 133 -11.54 27.66 14.19
N ASP A 134 -12.38 28.47 13.59
CA ASP A 134 -13.80 28.19 13.42
C ASP A 134 -14.10 26.90 12.63
N ILE A 135 -13.77 26.88 11.34
CA ILE A 135 -14.09 25.73 10.49
C ILE A 135 -13.04 24.61 10.59
N GLY A 136 -11.77 24.98 10.84
CA GLY A 136 -10.67 24.03 10.99
C GLY A 136 -10.85 23.11 12.19
N CYS A 137 -11.40 23.64 13.30
CA CYS A 137 -11.69 22.83 14.50
C CYS A 137 -12.76 21.77 14.23
N VAL A 138 -13.75 22.05 13.39
CA VAL A 138 -14.76 21.04 13.00
C VAL A 138 -14.13 19.88 12.24
N TYR A 139 -13.27 20.19 11.26
CA TYR A 139 -12.58 19.13 10.49
C TYR A 139 -11.58 18.37 11.33
N LEU A 140 -10.87 19.05 12.24
CA LEU A 140 -9.94 18.38 13.17
C LEU A 140 -10.68 17.41 14.08
N ALA A 141 -11.84 17.83 14.63
CA ALA A 141 -12.69 16.98 15.45
C ALA A 141 -13.18 15.74 14.69
N ARG A 142 -13.56 15.89 13.43
CA ARG A 142 -13.97 14.78 12.56
C ARG A 142 -12.80 13.84 12.25
N ALA A 143 -11.63 14.36 11.91
CA ALA A 143 -10.43 13.58 11.64
C ALA A 143 -10.00 12.77 12.88
N MET A 144 -10.15 13.33 14.07
CA MET A 144 -9.88 12.64 15.34
C MET A 144 -10.97 11.63 15.74
N GLY A 145 -11.93 11.35 14.88
CA GLY A 145 -12.96 10.34 15.07
C GLY A 145 -14.24 10.82 15.74
N GLY A 146 -14.45 12.14 15.82
CA GLY A 146 -15.61 12.74 16.48
C GLY A 146 -16.98 12.46 15.83
N ASP A 147 -16.98 12.11 14.53
CA ASP A 147 -18.21 11.76 13.80
C ASP A 147 -18.55 10.26 13.87
N ARG A 148 -17.64 9.43 14.36
CA ARG A 148 -17.90 8.00 14.52
C ARG A 148 -18.54 7.76 15.88
N VAL A 149 -19.82 7.45 15.86
CA VAL A 149 -20.54 6.90 17.01
C VAL A 149 -20.07 5.44 17.19
N ASP A 150 -18.83 5.25 17.61
CA ASP A 150 -18.37 3.96 18.07
C ASP A 150 -18.42 3.97 19.61
N PRO A 151 -19.38 3.28 20.21
CA PRO A 151 -19.49 3.22 21.66
C PRO A 151 -18.30 2.53 22.35
N ARG A 152 -17.40 1.89 21.57
CA ARG A 152 -16.21 1.20 22.08
C ARG A 152 -14.96 2.07 22.11
N HIS A 153 -14.92 3.14 21.31
CA HIS A 153 -13.76 4.05 21.20
C HIS A 153 -14.21 5.50 21.45
N ASN A 154 -14.61 5.77 22.68
CA ASN A 154 -15.07 7.09 23.08
C ASN A 154 -13.88 8.05 23.26
N THR A 155 -13.52 8.79 22.22
CA THR A 155 -12.51 9.86 22.25
C THR A 155 -13.08 11.21 22.72
N HIS A 156 -14.32 11.23 23.29
CA HIS A 156 -14.99 12.44 23.74
C HIS A 156 -14.14 13.31 24.66
N ASN A 157 -13.35 12.70 25.54
CA ASN A 157 -12.52 13.46 26.46
C ASN A 157 -11.39 14.23 25.76
N ALA A 158 -10.75 13.61 24.75
CA ALA A 158 -9.71 14.29 23.96
C ALA A 158 -10.31 15.41 23.12
N LEU A 159 -11.49 15.21 22.54
CA LEU A 159 -12.26 16.21 21.83
C LEU A 159 -12.68 17.36 22.72
N ILE A 160 -13.25 17.08 23.89
CA ILE A 160 -13.65 18.11 24.87
C ILE A 160 -12.44 18.92 25.33
N THR A 161 -11.31 18.29 25.57
CA THR A 161 -10.07 18.97 25.93
C THR A 161 -9.59 19.87 24.81
N HIS A 162 -9.57 19.36 23.55
CA HIS A 162 -9.21 20.13 22.39
C HIS A 162 -10.11 21.35 22.18
N TYR A 163 -11.44 21.18 22.26
CA TYR A 163 -12.37 22.29 22.18
C TYR A 163 -12.18 23.32 23.30
N LYS A 164 -11.93 22.88 24.53
CA LYS A 164 -11.63 23.79 25.65
C LYS A 164 -10.35 24.58 25.40
N ASP A 165 -9.32 23.96 24.85
CA ASP A 165 -8.06 24.61 24.53
C ASP A 165 -8.22 25.62 23.36
N CYS A 166 -9.02 25.28 22.35
CA CYS A 166 -9.37 26.20 21.25
C CYS A 166 -10.16 27.40 21.78
N LEU A 167 -11.17 27.16 22.61
CA LEU A 167 -11.97 28.21 23.29
C LEU A 167 -11.11 29.14 24.15
N ALA A 168 -10.13 28.59 24.87
CA ALA A 168 -9.24 29.41 25.69
C ALA A 168 -8.29 30.28 24.86
N LYS A 169 -7.92 29.84 23.65
CA LYS A 169 -7.02 30.58 22.74
C LYS A 169 -7.75 31.62 21.87
N HIS A 170 -9.04 31.40 21.61
CA HIS A 170 -9.87 32.24 20.72
C HIS A 170 -11.23 32.54 21.34
N PRO A 171 -11.29 33.25 22.49
CA PRO A 171 -12.53 33.51 23.21
C PRO A 171 -13.50 34.39 22.44
N GLU A 172 -13.05 35.11 21.43
CA GLU A 172 -13.83 36.08 20.64
C GLU A 172 -14.57 35.47 19.43
N GLU A 173 -14.22 34.23 19.07
CA GLU A 173 -14.75 33.56 17.87
C GLU A 173 -16.01 32.71 18.13
N ILE A 174 -16.54 32.77 19.35
CA ILE A 174 -17.82 32.10 19.69
C ILE A 174 -18.95 33.01 19.30
N GLY A 175 -19.32 32.99 18.02
CA GLY A 175 -20.59 33.55 17.58
C GLY A 175 -21.75 32.73 18.16
N VAL A 176 -22.54 33.32 18.99
CA VAL A 176 -23.85 32.86 19.47
C VAL A 176 -24.82 32.71 18.29
#